data_f9bba97a5b77c415a9400bbac53336a1
#
_entry.id   f9bba97a5b77c415a9400bbac53336a1
#
_cell.length_a   1.000
_cell.length_b   1.000
_cell.length_c   1.000
_cell.angle_alpha   90.00
_cell.angle_beta   90.00
_cell.angle_gamma   90.00
#
_symmetry.space_group_name_H-M   'P 1'
#
loop_
_entity.id
_entity.type
_entity.pdbx_description
1 polymer ?
#
loop_
_entity_poly.entity_id
_entity_poly.type
_entity_poly.pdbx_seq_one_letter_code
_entity_poly.pdbx_strand_id
1 'polypeptide(L)'
;MQNLSSYFLFVITSSTSKNILFTLFIVYNILAMINLRNDYSSIASKDLLQHLLKKADKKYVGYGLDSETKKLNQLVKLKCQKDVDSYVLSGGTITNVIALNKMLTNPYDALICVPSSHINVHESGAIESSGHKIIYLPNINGKIDISKIEETYSSFIDFHMVKPRVIYLSNSTELGEVYSLNELKKIYSIAKKLKMYLFIDGARLPQALVKGNYTLKDIASTCDMFYLGGTKLGLPYGELLIIVNDELKKDFKYLLKNKLGLLSKGFVGAIMFNYYLENDYYLSLAQNSQNQMKKLVKELKELLVYPVETNQAFLRLSNIAINKIKNKIDFEIWEKNSKSSIIRLVTSFDTTNEDVTSCIKIIKSVA
;
A
#
# COMPACT_ATOMS: atom_id res chain seq x y z
N MET A 1 -23.91 8.21 -23.74
CA MET A 1 -25.19 8.70 -23.18
C MET A 1 -26.44 8.05 -23.80
N GLN A 2 -26.36 7.26 -24.86
CA GLN A 2 -27.57 6.71 -25.52
C GLN A 2 -28.05 5.33 -25.04
N ASN A 3 -27.31 4.62 -24.16
CA ASN A 3 -27.72 3.28 -23.68
C ASN A 3 -28.26 3.21 -22.25
N LEU A 4 -28.33 4.33 -21.53
CA LEU A 4 -28.93 4.37 -20.18
C LEU A 4 -30.45 4.62 -20.20
N SER A 5 -31.00 5.21 -21.27
CA SER A 5 -32.43 5.52 -21.38
C SER A 5 -33.33 4.27 -21.60
N SER A 6 -32.79 3.22 -22.22
CA SER A 6 -33.58 1.98 -22.50
C SER A 6 -33.72 1.07 -21.26
N TYR A 7 -32.78 1.11 -20.33
CA TYR A 7 -32.88 0.38 -19.04
C TYR A 7 -33.82 1.10 -18.05
N PHE A 8 -33.96 2.40 -18.15
CA PHE A 8 -34.81 3.21 -17.27
C PHE A 8 -36.31 2.97 -17.50
N LEU A 9 -36.72 2.65 -18.71
CA LEU A 9 -38.16 2.46 -19.03
C LEU A 9 -38.70 1.09 -18.57
N PHE A 10 -37.88 0.07 -18.37
CA PHE A 10 -38.32 -1.27 -18.00
C PHE A 10 -38.60 -1.47 -16.50
N VAL A 11 -38.11 -0.58 -15.64
CA VAL A 11 -38.20 -0.70 -14.17
C VAL A 11 -39.43 0.04 -13.60
N ILE A 12 -40.11 0.88 -14.38
CA ILE A 12 -41.17 1.77 -13.88
C ILE A 12 -42.56 1.13 -13.84
N THR A 13 -42.78 -0.09 -14.32
CA THR A 13 -44.12 -0.68 -14.47
C THR A 13 -44.57 -1.63 -13.36
N SER A 14 -43.84 -1.79 -12.25
CA SER A 14 -44.31 -2.62 -11.12
C SER A 14 -44.36 -1.85 -9.81
N SER A 15 -45.37 -2.04 -9.02
CA SER A 15 -45.93 -1.32 -7.87
C SER A 15 -45.08 -1.03 -6.65
N THR A 16 -43.82 -0.50 -6.80
CA THR A 16 -42.91 -0.17 -5.70
C THR A 16 -42.21 1.18 -5.89
N SER A 17 -42.93 2.18 -6.41
CA SER A 17 -42.36 3.47 -6.80
C SER A 17 -41.56 4.20 -5.70
N LYS A 18 -41.93 4.07 -4.42
CA LYS A 18 -41.20 4.69 -3.30
C LYS A 18 -39.87 4.01 -3.02
N ASN A 19 -39.79 2.67 -3.10
CA ASN A 19 -38.54 1.93 -2.87
C ASN A 19 -37.57 2.10 -4.05
N ILE A 20 -38.08 2.20 -5.27
CA ILE A 20 -37.26 2.46 -6.46
C ILE A 20 -36.68 3.87 -6.42
N LEU A 21 -37.49 4.89 -6.10
CA LEU A 21 -37.01 6.26 -5.94
C LEU A 21 -35.99 6.39 -4.79
N PHE A 22 -36.18 5.69 -3.68
CA PHE A 22 -35.25 5.65 -2.58
C PHE A 22 -33.95 4.94 -2.95
N THR A 23 -34.03 3.81 -3.67
CA THR A 23 -32.84 3.09 -4.17
C THR A 23 -32.10 3.93 -5.22
N LEU A 24 -32.78 4.57 -6.14
CA LEU A 24 -32.18 5.47 -7.13
C LEU A 24 -31.55 6.71 -6.46
N PHE A 25 -32.16 7.25 -5.43
CA PHE A 25 -31.63 8.35 -4.65
C PHE A 25 -30.35 7.92 -3.90
N ILE A 26 -30.33 6.74 -3.28
CA ILE A 26 -29.12 6.18 -2.65
C ILE A 26 -28.03 5.93 -3.70
N VAL A 27 -28.34 5.27 -4.81
CA VAL A 27 -27.38 4.99 -5.88
C VAL A 27 -26.85 6.30 -6.48
N TYR A 28 -27.71 7.27 -6.74
CA TYR A 28 -27.30 8.58 -7.26
C TYR A 28 -26.37 9.33 -6.27
N ASN A 29 -26.71 9.34 -4.97
CA ASN A 29 -25.84 9.98 -3.96
C ASN A 29 -24.52 9.25 -3.77
N ILE A 30 -24.48 7.91 -3.90
CA ILE A 30 -23.23 7.14 -3.86
C ILE A 30 -22.39 7.43 -5.12
N LEU A 31 -23.00 7.53 -6.29
CA LEU A 31 -22.31 7.84 -7.55
C LEU A 31 -21.86 9.31 -7.63
N ALA A 32 -22.47 10.22 -6.86
CA ALA A 32 -22.11 11.63 -6.80
C ALA A 32 -21.09 11.97 -5.70
N MET A 33 -20.72 11.00 -4.85
CA MET A 33 -19.80 11.23 -3.74
C MET A 33 -18.35 11.17 -4.22
N ILE A 34 -17.57 12.20 -3.89
CA ILE A 34 -16.14 12.25 -4.21
C ILE A 34 -15.42 11.21 -3.34
N ASN A 35 -14.79 10.22 -3.95
CA ASN A 35 -14.09 9.16 -3.22
C ASN A 35 -12.63 9.54 -2.98
N LEU A 36 -12.32 9.87 -1.71
CA LEU A 36 -10.97 10.13 -1.21
C LEU A 36 -10.70 9.32 0.07
N ARG A 37 -11.43 8.21 0.29
CA ARG A 37 -11.25 7.34 1.46
C ARG A 37 -9.94 6.58 1.44
N ASN A 38 -9.60 6.00 0.27
CA ASN A 38 -8.41 5.17 0.11
C ASN A 38 -7.98 5.10 -1.37
N ASP A 39 -6.85 4.48 -1.63
CA ASP A 39 -6.25 4.31 -2.96
C ASP A 39 -6.49 2.91 -3.58
N TYR A 40 -7.50 2.17 -3.07
CA TYR A 40 -7.88 0.83 -3.56
C TYR A 40 -9.39 0.64 -3.73
N SER A 41 -10.13 1.74 -3.96
CA SER A 41 -11.58 1.69 -4.22
C SER A 41 -11.92 1.33 -5.68
N SER A 42 -11.01 1.62 -6.61
CA SER A 42 -11.21 1.35 -8.03
C SER A 42 -10.72 -0.04 -8.41
N ILE A 43 -11.40 -0.71 -9.36
CA ILE A 43 -11.05 -2.08 -9.78
C ILE A 43 -9.63 -2.16 -10.31
N ALA A 44 -9.27 -1.31 -11.28
CA ALA A 44 -7.96 -1.25 -11.92
C ALA A 44 -7.87 -0.06 -12.90
N SER A 45 -6.65 0.23 -13.37
CA SER A 45 -6.49 1.14 -14.50
C SER A 45 -7.09 0.56 -15.77
N LYS A 46 -7.78 1.38 -16.56
CA LYS A 46 -8.45 0.95 -17.81
C LYS A 46 -7.47 0.32 -18.79
N ASP A 47 -6.28 0.90 -18.93
CA ASP A 47 -5.24 0.41 -19.84
C ASP A 47 -4.76 -0.99 -19.46
N LEU A 48 -4.62 -1.27 -18.16
CA LEU A 48 -4.29 -2.61 -17.69
C LEU A 48 -5.39 -3.62 -18.01
N LEU A 49 -6.66 -3.25 -17.80
CA LEU A 49 -7.79 -4.14 -18.12
C LEU A 49 -7.83 -4.47 -19.61
N GLN A 50 -7.58 -3.50 -20.49
CA GLN A 50 -7.46 -3.71 -21.93
C GLN A 50 -6.25 -4.61 -22.27
N HIS A 51 -5.11 -4.46 -21.56
CA HIS A 51 -3.95 -5.32 -21.73
C HIS A 51 -4.26 -6.78 -21.35
N LEU A 52 -4.95 -7.00 -20.23
CA LEU A 52 -5.38 -8.34 -19.80
C LEU A 52 -6.35 -8.97 -20.81
N LEU A 53 -7.31 -8.19 -21.33
CA LEU A 53 -8.26 -8.65 -22.33
C LEU A 53 -7.56 -9.19 -23.59
N LYS A 54 -6.51 -8.52 -24.07
CA LYS A 54 -5.71 -8.97 -25.23
C LYS A 54 -4.99 -10.32 -25.00
N LYS A 55 -4.90 -10.76 -23.74
CA LYS A 55 -4.24 -12.03 -23.37
C LYS A 55 -5.24 -13.12 -22.94
N ALA A 56 -6.54 -12.85 -22.98
CA ALA A 56 -7.58 -13.72 -22.44
C ALA A 56 -7.60 -15.13 -23.07
N ASP A 57 -7.28 -15.26 -24.34
CA ASP A 57 -7.30 -16.54 -25.09
C ASP A 57 -6.01 -17.37 -24.92
N LYS A 58 -4.96 -16.80 -24.29
CA LYS A 58 -3.70 -17.49 -24.09
C LYS A 58 -3.79 -18.54 -22.97
N LYS A 59 -3.05 -19.62 -23.11
CA LYS A 59 -2.92 -20.68 -22.11
C LYS A 59 -1.52 -20.65 -21.50
N TYR A 60 -1.44 -20.79 -20.19
CA TYR A 60 -0.19 -20.70 -19.42
C TYR A 60 -0.07 -21.88 -18.47
N VAL A 61 1.15 -22.30 -18.21
CA VAL A 61 1.46 -23.25 -17.13
C VAL A 61 1.28 -22.52 -15.79
N GLY A 62 0.67 -23.17 -14.80
CA GLY A 62 0.43 -22.56 -13.51
C GLY A 62 1.64 -22.51 -12.57
N TYR A 63 1.40 -21.96 -11.37
CA TYR A 63 2.33 -21.98 -10.23
C TYR A 63 3.69 -21.31 -10.49
N GLY A 64 3.71 -20.27 -11.33
CA GLY A 64 4.93 -19.51 -11.64
C GLY A 64 5.93 -20.21 -12.56
N LEU A 65 5.48 -21.26 -13.29
CA LEU A 65 6.32 -21.98 -14.28
C LEU A 65 6.15 -21.45 -15.71
N ASP A 66 5.33 -20.41 -15.87
CA ASP A 66 4.96 -19.82 -17.14
C ASP A 66 5.99 -18.77 -17.65
N SER A 67 5.83 -18.40 -18.93
CA SER A 67 6.71 -17.44 -19.60
C SER A 67 6.56 -15.99 -19.05
N GLU A 68 5.36 -15.61 -18.59
CA GLU A 68 5.14 -14.26 -18.06
C GLU A 68 5.83 -14.07 -16.70
N THR A 69 5.80 -15.09 -15.84
CA THR A 69 6.56 -15.09 -14.58
C THR A 69 8.06 -15.07 -14.83
N LYS A 70 8.55 -15.84 -15.81
CA LYS A 70 9.97 -15.80 -16.20
C LYS A 70 10.38 -14.40 -16.68
N LYS A 71 9.57 -13.78 -17.53
CA LYS A 71 9.77 -12.41 -18.03
C LYS A 71 9.81 -11.41 -16.88
N LEU A 72 8.84 -11.50 -15.94
CA LEU A 72 8.79 -10.62 -14.78
C LEU A 72 10.07 -10.71 -13.94
N ASN A 73 10.52 -11.93 -13.64
CA ASN A 73 11.76 -12.14 -12.86
C ASN A 73 12.98 -11.51 -13.54
N GLN A 74 13.09 -11.61 -14.86
CA GLN A 74 14.17 -10.98 -15.62
C GLN A 74 14.09 -9.44 -15.56
N LEU A 75 12.87 -8.88 -15.71
CA LEU A 75 12.63 -7.45 -15.65
C LEU A 75 12.94 -6.89 -14.26
N VAL A 76 12.55 -7.60 -13.19
CA VAL A 76 12.84 -7.18 -11.81
C VAL A 76 14.35 -7.20 -11.54
N LYS A 77 15.07 -8.23 -11.98
CA LYS A 77 16.56 -8.27 -11.89
C LYS A 77 17.19 -7.07 -12.60
N LEU A 78 16.70 -6.73 -13.79
CA LEU A 78 17.18 -5.57 -14.54
C LEU A 78 16.91 -4.25 -13.80
N LYS A 79 15.70 -4.07 -13.26
CA LYS A 79 15.31 -2.86 -12.52
C LYS A 79 16.06 -2.72 -11.18
N CYS A 80 16.31 -3.81 -10.48
CA CYS A 80 17.07 -3.83 -9.23
C CYS A 80 18.59 -3.79 -9.46
N GLN A 81 19.06 -4.08 -10.68
CA GLN A 81 20.48 -4.28 -11.02
C GLN A 81 21.19 -5.25 -10.05
N LYS A 82 20.47 -6.28 -9.61
CA LYS A 82 20.94 -7.32 -8.69
C LYS A 82 20.30 -8.66 -9.06
N ASP A 83 20.96 -9.73 -8.67
CA ASP A 83 20.34 -11.05 -8.68
C ASP A 83 19.36 -11.16 -7.52
N VAL A 84 18.07 -11.04 -7.82
CA VAL A 84 16.96 -11.09 -6.87
C VAL A 84 15.96 -12.17 -7.30
N ASP A 85 15.25 -12.74 -6.32
CA ASP A 85 14.06 -13.52 -6.63
C ASP A 85 12.81 -12.66 -6.45
N SER A 86 11.78 -12.89 -7.27
CA SER A 86 10.52 -12.15 -7.15
C SER A 86 9.29 -13.04 -7.26
N TYR A 87 8.25 -12.72 -6.49
CA TYR A 87 7.00 -13.46 -6.38
C TYR A 87 5.81 -12.52 -6.29
N VAL A 88 4.76 -12.76 -7.06
CA VAL A 88 3.51 -12.01 -6.94
C VAL A 88 2.61 -12.70 -5.92
N LEU A 89 2.16 -11.94 -4.93
CA LEU A 89 1.27 -12.33 -3.85
C LEU A 89 -0.06 -11.59 -3.96
N SER A 90 -1.12 -12.13 -3.36
CA SER A 90 -2.49 -11.61 -3.54
C SER A 90 -2.80 -10.32 -2.79
N GLY A 91 -1.99 -9.92 -1.81
CA GLY A 91 -2.22 -8.71 -1.02
C GLY A 91 -1.14 -8.45 0.03
N GLY A 92 -1.17 -7.29 0.69
CA GLY A 92 -0.15 -6.84 1.64
C GLY A 92 0.00 -7.75 2.86
N THR A 93 -1.11 -8.07 3.54
CA THR A 93 -1.06 -8.89 4.76
C THR A 93 -0.42 -10.27 4.54
N ILE A 94 -0.81 -11.00 3.48
CA ILE A 94 -0.17 -12.29 3.17
C ILE A 94 1.29 -12.12 2.78
N THR A 95 1.66 -11.01 2.13
CA THR A 95 3.04 -10.68 1.81
C THR A 95 3.87 -10.46 3.06
N ASN A 96 3.36 -9.68 4.02
CA ASN A 96 4.01 -9.47 5.32
C ASN A 96 4.16 -10.78 6.10
N VAL A 97 3.11 -11.59 6.18
CA VAL A 97 3.17 -12.90 6.86
C VAL A 97 4.24 -13.80 6.27
N ILE A 98 4.30 -13.95 4.94
CA ILE A 98 5.26 -14.83 4.27
C ILE A 98 6.69 -14.30 4.41
N ALA A 99 6.90 -12.99 4.19
CA ALA A 99 8.20 -12.36 4.30
C ALA A 99 8.76 -12.47 5.72
N LEU A 100 7.95 -12.15 6.73
CA LEU A 100 8.37 -12.19 8.13
C LEU A 100 8.58 -13.63 8.62
N ASN A 101 7.73 -14.59 8.24
CA ASN A 101 7.97 -16.01 8.55
C ASN A 101 9.26 -16.56 7.93
N LYS A 102 9.72 -15.99 6.81
CA LYS A 102 11.03 -16.38 6.23
C LYS A 102 12.20 -15.86 7.04
N MET A 103 12.06 -14.69 7.65
CA MET A 103 13.12 -14.02 8.40
C MET A 103 13.13 -14.38 9.89
N LEU A 104 11.97 -14.71 10.45
CA LEU A 104 11.76 -15.09 11.85
C LEU A 104 11.63 -16.63 11.90
N THR A 105 12.75 -17.32 12.05
CA THR A 105 12.79 -18.79 11.92
C THR A 105 12.71 -19.54 13.24
N ASN A 106 12.96 -18.85 14.37
CA ASN A 106 12.89 -19.45 15.70
C ASN A 106 11.71 -18.87 16.50
N PRO A 107 11.06 -19.65 17.36
CA PRO A 107 9.92 -19.15 18.15
C PRO A 107 10.23 -17.94 19.05
N TYR A 108 11.49 -17.74 19.40
CA TYR A 108 11.97 -16.60 20.18
C TYR A 108 12.44 -15.41 19.33
N ASP A 109 12.42 -15.51 17.99
CA ASP A 109 12.73 -14.36 17.13
C ASP A 109 11.59 -13.33 17.22
N ALA A 110 11.96 -12.04 17.19
CA ALA A 110 11.03 -10.92 17.26
C ALA A 110 11.36 -9.89 16.18
N LEU A 111 10.40 -9.04 15.86
CA LEU A 111 10.61 -7.91 14.96
C LEU A 111 10.45 -6.58 15.68
N ILE A 112 11.13 -5.57 15.18
CA ILE A 112 11.06 -4.20 15.65
C ILE A 112 10.33 -3.35 14.60
N CYS A 113 9.33 -2.58 15.02
CA CYS A 113 8.63 -1.62 14.16
C CYS A 113 8.13 -0.41 14.95
N VAL A 114 7.54 0.58 14.29
CA VAL A 114 6.86 1.70 14.95
C VAL A 114 5.43 1.29 15.36
N PRO A 115 4.85 1.91 16.41
CA PRO A 115 3.49 1.57 16.87
C PRO A 115 2.40 1.72 15.80
N SER A 116 2.55 2.65 14.85
CA SER A 116 1.61 2.88 13.76
C SER A 116 1.78 1.93 12.57
N SER A 117 2.75 1.02 12.59
CA SER A 117 3.00 0.06 11.50
C SER A 117 1.76 -0.77 11.17
N HIS A 118 1.51 -0.99 9.88
CA HIS A 118 0.34 -1.71 9.37
C HIS A 118 0.19 -3.10 10.01
N ILE A 119 1.29 -3.84 10.15
CA ILE A 119 1.32 -5.17 10.80
C ILE A 119 0.85 -5.14 12.26
N ASN A 120 0.98 -4.00 12.95
CA ASN A 120 0.55 -3.86 14.33
C ASN A 120 -0.93 -3.50 14.47
N VAL A 121 -1.46 -2.61 13.59
CA VAL A 121 -2.78 -2.01 13.81
C VAL A 121 -3.86 -2.43 12.80
N HIS A 122 -3.48 -2.98 11.63
CA HIS A 122 -4.41 -3.23 10.52
C HIS A 122 -4.37 -4.66 9.97
N GLU A 123 -3.72 -5.62 10.65
CA GLU A 123 -3.61 -7.01 10.18
C GLU A 123 -4.19 -8.05 11.14
N SER A 124 -5.01 -7.61 12.10
CA SER A 124 -5.77 -8.50 13.01
C SER A 124 -4.91 -9.55 13.72
N GLY A 125 -3.67 -9.20 14.10
CA GLY A 125 -2.75 -10.10 14.77
C GLY A 125 -2.13 -11.17 13.86
N ALA A 126 -2.03 -10.93 12.55
CA ALA A 126 -1.51 -11.92 11.59
C ALA A 126 -0.06 -12.33 11.90
N ILE A 127 0.77 -11.42 12.39
CA ILE A 127 2.16 -11.70 12.75
C ILE A 127 2.24 -12.42 14.10
N GLU A 128 1.47 -11.96 15.09
CA GLU A 128 1.38 -12.59 16.39
C GLU A 128 0.86 -14.03 16.30
N SER A 129 -0.07 -14.30 15.37
CA SER A 129 -0.56 -15.66 15.09
C SER A 129 0.52 -16.58 14.52
N SER A 130 1.60 -16.01 13.99
CA SER A 130 2.80 -16.75 13.58
C SER A 130 3.74 -17.09 14.75
N GLY A 131 3.42 -16.65 15.97
CA GLY A 131 4.17 -16.92 17.19
C GLY A 131 5.29 -15.92 17.49
N HIS A 132 5.31 -14.74 16.82
CA HIS A 132 6.40 -13.79 16.98
C HIS A 132 5.95 -12.50 17.66
N LYS A 133 6.78 -12.01 18.58
CA LYS A 133 6.56 -10.75 19.30
C LYS A 133 6.91 -9.55 18.42
N ILE A 134 6.06 -8.52 18.49
CA ILE A 134 6.33 -7.19 17.95
C ILE A 134 6.91 -6.32 19.05
N ILE A 135 8.03 -5.66 18.78
CA ILE A 135 8.72 -4.72 19.66
C ILE A 135 8.56 -3.31 19.06
N TYR A 136 8.14 -2.36 19.89
CA TYR A 136 7.92 -1.00 19.41
C TYR A 136 9.15 -0.13 19.61
N LEU A 137 9.48 0.64 18.55
CA LEU A 137 10.44 1.72 18.57
C LEU A 137 9.76 3.08 18.70
N PRO A 138 10.37 4.05 19.37
CA PRO A 138 9.99 5.46 19.22
C PRO A 138 9.98 5.87 17.76
N ASN A 139 9.08 6.79 17.39
CA ASN A 139 8.95 7.28 16.04
C ASN A 139 8.78 8.79 15.99
N ILE A 140 9.10 9.37 14.81
CA ILE A 140 8.87 10.77 14.49
C ILE A 140 7.98 10.77 13.24
N ASN A 141 6.72 11.20 13.37
CA ASN A 141 5.74 11.22 12.30
C ASN A 141 5.60 9.87 11.54
N GLY A 142 5.65 8.75 12.25
CA GLY A 142 5.55 7.41 11.67
C GLY A 142 6.86 6.83 11.12
N LYS A 143 7.97 7.59 11.11
CA LYS A 143 9.31 7.07 10.79
C LYS A 143 10.02 6.59 12.03
N ILE A 144 10.80 5.53 11.90
CA ILE A 144 11.65 5.01 12.99
C ILE A 144 12.62 6.12 13.47
N ASP A 145 12.70 6.33 14.77
CA ASP A 145 13.82 7.09 15.36
C ASP A 145 15.08 6.23 15.26
N ILE A 146 15.93 6.54 14.27
CA ILE A 146 17.14 5.78 13.96
C ILE A 146 18.09 5.73 15.17
N SER A 147 18.13 6.79 15.98
CA SER A 147 18.99 6.87 17.16
C SER A 147 18.63 5.85 18.26
N LYS A 148 17.41 5.33 18.23
CA LYS A 148 16.88 4.39 19.23
C LYS A 148 17.00 2.93 18.84
N ILE A 149 17.41 2.60 17.61
CA ILE A 149 17.49 1.20 17.16
C ILE A 149 18.48 0.39 18.00
N GLU A 150 19.71 0.89 18.17
CA GLU A 150 20.76 0.18 18.92
C GLU A 150 20.41 0.09 20.42
N GLU A 151 19.85 1.14 21.01
CA GLU A 151 19.38 1.16 22.40
C GLU A 151 18.29 0.12 22.62
N THR A 152 17.27 0.10 21.75
CA THR A 152 16.19 -0.88 21.84
C THR A 152 16.70 -2.31 21.67
N TYR A 153 17.58 -2.56 20.69
CA TYR A 153 18.18 -3.88 20.51
C TYR A 153 18.95 -4.33 21.77
N SER A 154 19.76 -3.44 22.35
CA SER A 154 20.61 -3.72 23.53
C SER A 154 19.83 -3.90 24.82
N SER A 155 18.54 -3.53 24.87
CA SER A 155 17.68 -3.79 26.02
C SER A 155 17.25 -5.25 26.14
N PHE A 156 17.41 -6.06 25.09
CA PHE A 156 17.18 -7.50 25.09
C PHE A 156 18.47 -8.25 25.38
N ILE A 157 18.82 -8.35 26.68
CA ILE A 157 20.18 -8.64 27.15
C ILE A 157 20.44 -10.13 27.44
N ASP A 158 19.43 -10.97 27.60
CA ASP A 158 19.62 -12.35 27.99
C ASP A 158 18.58 -13.33 27.38
N PHE A 159 18.77 -14.62 27.69
CA PHE A 159 17.96 -15.71 27.13
C PHE A 159 16.53 -15.81 27.68
N HIS A 160 16.15 -15.04 28.70
CA HIS A 160 14.78 -14.92 29.16
C HIS A 160 13.93 -14.01 28.27
N MET A 161 14.57 -13.24 27.38
CA MET A 161 13.92 -12.30 26.49
C MET A 161 13.87 -12.80 25.04
N VAL A 162 12.94 -12.28 24.25
CA VAL A 162 12.92 -12.54 22.80
C VAL A 162 14.14 -11.88 22.13
N LYS A 163 14.54 -12.41 20.98
CA LYS A 163 15.69 -11.92 20.21
C LYS A 163 15.21 -11.10 19.01
N PRO A 164 15.46 -9.78 18.99
CA PRO A 164 15.18 -8.96 17.82
C PRO A 164 15.97 -9.45 16.59
N ARG A 165 15.27 -9.77 15.51
CA ARG A 165 15.85 -10.34 14.29
C ARG A 165 15.55 -9.54 13.03
N VAL A 166 14.43 -8.80 13.01
CA VAL A 166 13.97 -8.04 11.86
C VAL A 166 13.66 -6.59 12.27
N ILE A 167 14.09 -5.64 11.46
CA ILE A 167 13.57 -4.29 11.44
C ILE A 167 12.54 -4.23 10.31
N TYR A 168 11.30 -3.88 10.64
CA TYR A 168 10.22 -3.64 9.70
C TYR A 168 9.95 -2.15 9.60
N LEU A 169 9.84 -1.65 8.38
CA LEU A 169 9.36 -0.28 8.13
C LEU A 169 8.50 -0.22 6.87
N SER A 170 7.54 0.69 6.85
CA SER A 170 6.72 1.00 5.67
C SER A 170 7.32 2.20 4.91
N ASN A 171 7.41 2.10 3.59
CA ASN A 171 7.84 3.21 2.75
C ASN A 171 6.92 3.37 1.51
N SER A 172 6.06 4.43 1.42
CA SER A 172 5.87 5.48 2.45
C SER A 172 5.24 4.93 3.74
N THR A 173 5.41 5.69 4.83
CA THR A 173 4.81 5.36 6.13
C THR A 173 3.28 5.46 6.10
N GLU A 174 2.62 4.97 7.12
CA GLU A 174 1.17 5.04 7.29
C GLU A 174 0.66 6.50 7.39
N LEU A 175 1.53 7.42 7.83
CA LEU A 175 1.24 8.86 7.85
C LEU A 175 1.66 9.59 6.56
N GLY A 176 2.15 8.85 5.57
CA GLY A 176 2.48 9.38 4.23
C GLY A 176 3.87 9.98 4.10
N GLU A 177 4.72 9.93 5.12
CA GLU A 177 6.12 10.38 5.03
C GLU A 177 7.01 9.35 4.31
N VAL A 178 8.10 9.81 3.73
CA VAL A 178 9.03 9.02 2.92
C VAL A 178 10.41 9.00 3.57
N TYR A 179 10.98 7.80 3.72
CA TYR A 179 12.39 7.68 4.10
C TYR A 179 13.28 8.14 2.95
N SER A 180 14.19 9.04 3.21
CA SER A 180 15.25 9.38 2.27
C SER A 180 16.21 8.19 2.06
N LEU A 181 16.90 8.15 0.93
CA LEU A 181 17.88 7.10 0.67
C LEU A 181 18.99 7.04 1.73
N ASN A 182 19.37 8.19 2.30
CA ASN A 182 20.36 8.25 3.38
C ASN A 182 19.84 7.64 4.69
N GLU A 183 18.56 7.86 5.04
CA GLU A 183 17.95 7.22 6.21
C GLU A 183 17.90 5.70 6.01
N LEU A 184 17.46 5.22 4.84
CA LEU A 184 17.41 3.78 4.52
C LEU A 184 18.82 3.15 4.61
N LYS A 185 19.85 3.79 4.06
CA LYS A 185 21.25 3.33 4.18
C LYS A 185 21.72 3.24 5.62
N LYS A 186 21.39 4.25 6.46
CA LYS A 186 21.73 4.24 7.88
C LYS A 186 21.04 3.10 8.62
N ILE A 187 19.73 2.93 8.44
CA ILE A 187 18.96 1.85 9.07
C ILE A 187 19.54 0.48 8.65
N TYR A 188 19.82 0.31 7.36
CA TYR A 188 20.37 -0.96 6.84
C TYR A 188 21.77 -1.25 7.40
N SER A 189 22.64 -0.23 7.50
CA SER A 189 23.96 -0.36 8.12
C SER A 189 23.85 -0.82 9.59
N ILE A 190 22.94 -0.23 10.37
CA ILE A 190 22.68 -0.63 11.76
C ILE A 190 22.13 -2.05 11.81
N ALA A 191 21.18 -2.40 10.95
CA ALA A 191 20.62 -3.76 10.87
C ALA A 191 21.74 -4.80 10.63
N LYS A 192 22.66 -4.53 9.69
CA LYS A 192 23.81 -5.41 9.42
C LYS A 192 24.77 -5.50 10.60
N LYS A 193 25.10 -4.40 11.26
CA LYS A 193 25.93 -4.39 12.48
C LYS A 193 25.32 -5.28 13.57
N LEU A 194 23.99 -5.24 13.74
CA LEU A 194 23.26 -6.02 14.74
C LEU A 194 22.89 -7.43 14.27
N LYS A 195 23.29 -7.86 13.08
CA LYS A 195 22.93 -9.15 12.44
C LYS A 195 21.42 -9.33 12.34
N MET A 196 20.68 -8.25 12.08
CA MET A 196 19.26 -8.21 11.82
C MET A 196 18.99 -8.09 10.31
N TYR A 197 17.82 -8.54 9.88
CA TYR A 197 17.30 -8.25 8.56
C TYR A 197 16.56 -6.91 8.53
N LEU A 198 16.56 -6.25 7.38
CA LEU A 198 15.70 -5.10 7.11
C LEU A 198 14.66 -5.50 6.06
N PHE A 199 13.39 -5.42 6.43
CA PHE A 199 12.25 -5.60 5.55
C PHE A 199 11.52 -4.28 5.31
N ILE A 200 11.28 -3.95 4.03
CA ILE A 200 10.52 -2.76 3.64
C ILE A 200 9.14 -3.16 3.11
N ASP A 201 8.11 -2.81 3.87
CA ASP A 201 6.73 -2.83 3.41
C ASP A 201 6.54 -1.73 2.36
N GLY A 202 6.30 -2.15 1.14
CA GLY A 202 6.19 -1.27 -0.01
C GLY A 202 4.78 -1.13 -0.55
N ALA A 203 3.73 -1.24 0.29
CA ALA A 203 2.33 -1.07 -0.14
C ALA A 203 2.11 0.22 -0.94
N ARG A 204 2.88 1.27 -0.62
CA ARG A 204 2.93 2.55 -1.35
C ARG A 204 4.35 2.91 -1.80
N LEU A 205 5.21 1.92 -2.04
CA LEU A 205 6.58 2.18 -2.51
C LEU A 205 6.65 3.02 -3.79
N PRO A 206 5.77 2.87 -4.79
CA PRO A 206 5.78 3.76 -5.95
C PRO A 206 5.64 5.25 -5.58
N GLN A 207 4.86 5.57 -4.55
CA GLN A 207 4.75 6.95 -4.04
C GLN A 207 6.08 7.43 -3.45
N ALA A 208 6.76 6.55 -2.71
CA ALA A 208 8.05 6.86 -2.11
C ALA A 208 9.15 7.02 -3.18
N LEU A 209 9.15 6.19 -4.23
CA LEU A 209 10.12 6.31 -5.34
C LEU A 209 10.00 7.67 -6.04
N VAL A 210 8.77 8.10 -6.34
CA VAL A 210 8.51 9.41 -6.97
C VAL A 210 8.93 10.56 -6.07
N LYS A 211 8.53 10.55 -4.79
CA LYS A 211 8.86 11.64 -3.85
C LYS A 211 10.33 11.68 -3.50
N GLY A 212 10.94 10.54 -3.26
CA GLY A 212 12.34 10.41 -2.84
C GLY A 212 13.34 10.52 -3.99
N ASN A 213 12.87 10.48 -5.24
CA ASN A 213 13.70 10.48 -6.45
C ASN A 213 14.78 9.40 -6.42
N TYR A 214 14.40 8.17 -6.03
CA TYR A 214 15.27 7.00 -6.06
C TYR A 214 14.57 5.83 -6.77
N THR A 215 15.30 4.77 -7.08
CA THR A 215 14.89 3.68 -7.96
C THR A 215 14.76 2.36 -7.20
N LEU A 216 14.23 1.32 -7.86
CA LEU A 216 14.22 -0.05 -7.30
C LEU A 216 15.65 -0.58 -7.05
N LYS A 217 16.64 -0.16 -7.84
CA LYS A 217 18.06 -0.44 -7.57
C LYS A 217 18.51 0.12 -6.22
N ASP A 218 18.12 1.36 -5.93
CA ASP A 218 18.49 2.02 -4.68
C ASP A 218 17.85 1.30 -3.49
N ILE A 219 16.57 0.94 -3.58
CA ILE A 219 15.88 0.14 -2.56
C ILE A 219 16.55 -1.21 -2.37
N ALA A 220 16.80 -1.96 -3.45
CA ALA A 220 17.48 -3.26 -3.38
C ALA A 220 18.89 -3.18 -2.81
N SER A 221 19.51 -2.01 -2.76
CA SER A 221 20.81 -1.79 -2.13
C SER A 221 20.74 -1.49 -0.62
N THR A 222 19.52 -1.30 -0.09
CA THR A 222 19.29 -0.81 1.28
C THR A 222 18.41 -1.71 2.14
N CYS A 223 18.12 -2.95 1.70
CA CYS A 223 17.33 -3.90 2.47
C CYS A 223 17.64 -5.35 2.08
N ASP A 224 17.16 -6.30 2.88
CA ASP A 224 17.26 -7.74 2.60
C ASP A 224 16.07 -8.26 1.79
N MET A 225 14.90 -7.65 1.97
CA MET A 225 13.67 -8.01 1.28
C MET A 225 12.73 -6.79 1.29
N PHE A 226 11.96 -6.63 0.23
CA PHE A 226 10.93 -5.58 0.14
C PHE A 226 9.82 -6.03 -0.81
N TYR A 227 8.70 -5.32 -0.83
CA TYR A 227 7.74 -5.51 -1.90
C TYR A 227 7.35 -4.20 -2.58
N LEU A 228 6.94 -4.31 -3.84
CA LEU A 228 6.38 -3.24 -4.64
C LEU A 228 4.87 -3.40 -4.70
N GLY A 229 4.15 -2.46 -4.09
CA GLY A 229 2.69 -2.47 -4.04
C GLY A 229 2.06 -2.24 -5.40
N GLY A 230 1.09 -3.09 -5.76
CA GLY A 230 0.30 -2.94 -6.97
C GLY A 230 -1.17 -2.61 -6.70
N THR A 231 -1.76 -3.21 -5.68
CA THR A 231 -3.17 -3.04 -5.33
C THR A 231 -3.56 -1.57 -5.14
N LYS A 232 -2.74 -0.77 -4.46
CA LYS A 232 -3.00 0.65 -4.21
C LYS A 232 -2.60 1.57 -5.38
N LEU A 233 -2.22 0.98 -6.51
CA LEU A 233 -1.76 1.72 -7.68
C LEU A 233 -2.45 1.27 -8.98
N GLY A 234 -3.70 0.80 -8.87
CA GLY A 234 -4.54 0.46 -10.01
C GLY A 234 -4.33 -0.94 -10.58
N LEU A 235 -3.71 -1.87 -9.84
CA LEU A 235 -3.90 -3.31 -10.06
C LEU A 235 -5.17 -3.79 -9.37
N PRO A 236 -5.89 -4.78 -9.92
CA PRO A 236 -7.06 -5.39 -9.27
C PRO A 236 -6.67 -6.08 -7.95
N TYR A 237 -5.45 -6.58 -7.87
CA TYR A 237 -4.81 -7.19 -6.69
C TYR A 237 -3.32 -7.38 -6.96
N GLY A 238 -2.55 -7.56 -5.91
CA GLY A 238 -1.19 -8.07 -6.02
C GLY A 238 -0.12 -7.15 -5.49
N GLU A 239 0.84 -7.81 -4.84
CA GLU A 239 2.08 -7.22 -4.34
C GLU A 239 3.24 -8.02 -4.88
N LEU A 240 4.28 -7.35 -5.38
CA LEU A 240 5.48 -7.99 -5.92
C LEU A 240 6.57 -8.04 -4.84
N LEU A 241 6.68 -9.17 -4.17
CA LEU A 241 7.72 -9.43 -3.17
C LEU A 241 9.06 -9.66 -3.89
N ILE A 242 10.11 -9.01 -3.42
CA ILE A 242 11.47 -9.05 -3.99
C ILE A 242 12.45 -9.42 -2.89
N ILE A 243 13.17 -10.53 -3.08
CA ILE A 243 14.14 -11.08 -2.14
C ILE A 243 15.54 -10.76 -2.63
N VAL A 244 16.24 -9.93 -1.89
CA VAL A 244 17.58 -9.43 -2.22
C VAL A 244 18.66 -10.30 -1.58
N ASN A 245 18.49 -10.68 -0.31
CA ASN A 245 19.45 -11.48 0.43
C ASN A 245 19.37 -12.95 0.01
N ASP A 246 20.49 -13.55 -0.41
CA ASP A 246 20.57 -14.92 -0.94
C ASP A 246 20.16 -15.98 0.09
N GLU A 247 20.45 -15.79 1.37
CA GLU A 247 20.04 -16.71 2.44
C GLU A 247 18.52 -16.85 2.52
N LEU A 248 17.78 -15.80 2.19
CA LEU A 248 16.32 -15.76 2.22
C LEU A 248 15.67 -16.41 0.99
N LYS A 249 16.42 -16.64 -0.10
CA LYS A 249 15.93 -17.30 -1.32
C LYS A 249 15.78 -18.81 -1.17
N LYS A 250 16.65 -19.42 -0.34
CA LYS A 250 16.65 -20.87 -0.15
C LYS A 250 15.30 -21.38 0.32
N ASP A 251 14.76 -22.37 -0.36
CA ASP A 251 13.50 -23.06 -0.02
C ASP A 251 12.26 -22.16 0.06
N PHE A 252 12.34 -20.92 -0.46
CA PHE A 252 11.25 -19.94 -0.34
C PHE A 252 9.94 -20.42 -1.01
N LYS A 253 10.02 -21.16 -2.12
CA LYS A 253 8.82 -21.70 -2.79
C LYS A 253 8.03 -22.69 -1.93
N TYR A 254 8.71 -23.45 -1.05
CA TYR A 254 8.03 -24.34 -0.11
C TYR A 254 7.23 -23.54 0.93
N LEU A 255 7.85 -22.50 1.49
CA LEU A 255 7.17 -21.58 2.40
C LEU A 255 6.00 -20.88 1.69
N LEU A 256 6.21 -20.37 0.49
CA LEU A 256 5.18 -19.72 -0.32
C LEU A 256 3.98 -20.65 -0.55
N LYS A 257 4.21 -21.92 -0.87
CA LYS A 257 3.14 -22.91 -1.03
C LYS A 257 2.45 -23.25 0.30
N ASN A 258 3.23 -23.46 1.36
CA ASN A 258 2.73 -23.77 2.70
C ASN A 258 1.83 -22.66 3.26
N LYS A 259 2.22 -21.40 3.08
CA LYS A 259 1.49 -20.21 3.54
C LYS A 259 0.43 -19.70 2.54
N LEU A 260 0.02 -20.54 1.57
CA LEU A 260 -1.05 -20.26 0.59
C LEU A 260 -0.76 -19.08 -0.37
N GLY A 261 0.48 -18.61 -0.45
CA GLY A 261 0.87 -17.50 -1.34
C GLY A 261 1.13 -17.91 -2.79
N LEU A 262 1.32 -19.23 -3.08
CA LEU A 262 1.59 -19.70 -4.44
C LEU A 262 0.28 -19.99 -5.19
N LEU A 263 -0.12 -19.06 -6.03
CA LEU A 263 -1.36 -19.14 -6.80
C LEU A 263 -1.21 -20.02 -8.05
N SER A 264 -2.22 -20.86 -8.34
CA SER A 264 -2.28 -21.65 -9.58
C SER A 264 -2.25 -20.78 -10.83
N LYS A 265 -2.93 -19.62 -10.81
CA LYS A 265 -2.94 -18.62 -11.89
C LYS A 265 -2.03 -17.42 -11.59
N GLY A 266 -0.90 -17.63 -10.94
CA GLY A 266 0.08 -16.57 -10.63
C GLY A 266 0.57 -15.78 -11.85
N PHE A 267 0.48 -16.37 -13.05
CA PHE A 267 0.79 -15.69 -14.31
C PHE A 267 -0.07 -14.44 -14.56
N VAL A 268 -1.30 -14.37 -14.03
CA VAL A 268 -2.13 -13.15 -14.14
C VAL A 268 -1.44 -11.99 -13.44
N GLY A 269 -0.96 -12.20 -12.22
CA GLY A 269 -0.16 -11.21 -11.51
C GLY A 269 1.12 -10.84 -12.24
N ALA A 270 1.81 -11.84 -12.83
CA ALA A 270 3.02 -11.59 -13.62
C ALA A 270 2.73 -10.72 -14.87
N ILE A 271 1.63 -10.97 -15.58
CA ILE A 271 1.18 -10.13 -16.71
C ILE A 271 0.94 -8.68 -16.26
N MET A 272 0.28 -8.50 -15.11
CA MET A 272 -0.02 -7.18 -14.58
C MET A 272 1.25 -6.41 -14.21
N PHE A 273 2.18 -7.04 -13.48
CA PHE A 273 3.43 -6.38 -13.11
C PHE A 273 4.39 -6.19 -14.30
N ASN A 274 4.40 -7.08 -15.29
CA ASN A 274 5.13 -6.84 -16.54
C ASN A 274 4.66 -5.54 -17.20
N TYR A 275 3.34 -5.37 -17.35
CA TYR A 275 2.75 -4.15 -17.92
C TYR A 275 3.15 -2.89 -17.13
N TYR A 276 3.18 -2.97 -15.81
CA TYR A 276 3.52 -1.87 -14.93
C TYR A 276 4.99 -1.47 -15.02
N LEU A 277 5.88 -2.46 -15.06
CA LEU A 277 7.32 -2.24 -14.96
C LEU A 277 7.97 -1.92 -16.31
N GLU A 278 7.42 -2.39 -17.43
CA GLU A 278 8.03 -2.25 -18.76
C GLU A 278 8.31 -0.79 -19.15
N ASN A 279 7.37 0.10 -18.93
CA ASN A 279 7.48 1.52 -19.32
C ASN A 279 7.44 2.44 -18.09
N ASP A 280 7.78 1.94 -16.91
CA ASP A 280 7.66 2.67 -15.64
C ASP A 280 6.27 3.27 -15.41
N TYR A 281 5.24 2.62 -15.96
CA TYR A 281 3.85 3.07 -15.90
C TYR A 281 3.39 3.28 -14.47
N TYR A 282 3.82 2.42 -13.54
CA TYR A 282 3.56 2.54 -12.10
C TYR A 282 4.03 3.88 -11.50
N LEU A 283 5.14 4.46 -12.00
CA LEU A 283 5.61 5.77 -11.52
C LEU A 283 4.71 6.91 -12.04
N SER A 284 4.20 6.80 -13.27
CA SER A 284 3.27 7.80 -13.82
C SER A 284 1.96 7.84 -13.04
N LEU A 285 1.43 6.70 -12.63
CA LEU A 285 0.23 6.60 -11.79
C LEU A 285 0.45 7.19 -10.39
N ALA A 286 1.61 6.90 -9.78
CA ALA A 286 1.99 7.48 -8.50
C ALA A 286 2.17 9.00 -8.61
N GLN A 287 2.80 9.48 -9.67
CA GLN A 287 2.99 10.91 -9.93
C GLN A 287 1.64 11.63 -10.09
N ASN A 288 0.67 11.01 -10.80
CA ASN A 288 -0.67 11.59 -10.94
C ASN A 288 -1.34 11.78 -9.58
N SER A 289 -1.38 10.73 -8.76
CA SER A 289 -1.99 10.82 -7.43
C SER A 289 -1.32 11.88 -6.53
N GLN A 290 0.02 11.99 -6.56
CA GLN A 290 0.73 13.04 -5.83
C GLN A 290 0.44 14.45 -6.35
N ASN A 291 0.31 14.61 -7.67
CA ASN A 291 -0.03 15.91 -8.27
C ASN A 291 -1.42 16.38 -7.84
N GLN A 292 -2.39 15.46 -7.73
CA GLN A 292 -3.72 15.77 -7.21
C GLN A 292 -3.67 16.13 -5.71
N MET A 293 -2.92 15.39 -4.92
CA MET A 293 -2.73 15.68 -3.49
C MET A 293 -2.06 17.05 -3.28
N LYS A 294 -1.03 17.40 -4.05
CA LYS A 294 -0.37 18.71 -3.97
C LYS A 294 -1.34 19.88 -4.18
N LYS A 295 -2.30 19.74 -5.11
CA LYS A 295 -3.34 20.77 -5.33
C LYS A 295 -4.25 20.90 -4.11
N LEU A 296 -4.70 19.77 -3.54
CA LEU A 296 -5.54 19.74 -2.35
C LEU A 296 -4.84 20.39 -1.16
N VAL A 297 -3.59 20.00 -0.89
CA VAL A 297 -2.79 20.49 0.23
C VAL A 297 -2.53 21.99 0.13
N LYS A 298 -2.23 22.51 -1.06
CA LYS A 298 -2.00 23.94 -1.27
C LYS A 298 -3.17 24.79 -0.79
N GLU A 299 -4.40 24.31 -0.99
CA GLU A 299 -5.62 25.03 -0.68
C GLU A 299 -6.17 24.81 0.74
N LEU A 300 -5.76 23.70 1.41
CA LEU A 300 -6.23 23.30 2.74
C LEU A 300 -5.11 23.28 3.78
N LYS A 301 -4.04 24.02 3.55
CA LYS A 301 -2.80 24.01 4.35
C LYS A 301 -3.05 24.21 5.85
N GLU A 302 -3.95 25.11 6.21
CA GLU A 302 -4.24 25.49 7.62
C GLU A 302 -4.94 24.36 8.41
N LEU A 303 -5.47 23.34 7.73
CA LEU A 303 -6.18 22.22 8.34
C LEU A 303 -5.28 21.00 8.55
N LEU A 304 -4.05 21.00 7.99
CA LEU A 304 -3.14 19.86 8.03
C LEU A 304 -2.61 19.59 9.44
N VAL A 305 -2.59 18.32 9.80
CA VAL A 305 -2.06 17.82 11.09
C VAL A 305 -0.62 17.31 10.95
N TYR A 306 -0.31 16.69 9.81
CA TYR A 306 1.01 16.14 9.51
C TYR A 306 1.54 16.70 8.20
N PRO A 307 2.88 16.70 7.99
CA PRO A 307 3.46 16.96 6.68
C PRO A 307 2.89 16.02 5.61
N VAL A 308 2.74 16.51 4.39
CA VAL A 308 2.22 15.71 3.27
C VAL A 308 3.31 15.54 2.22
N GLU A 309 3.81 14.33 2.11
CA GLU A 309 4.89 13.99 1.16
C GLU A 309 4.40 13.12 0.00
N THR A 310 3.30 12.39 0.17
CA THR A 310 2.77 11.45 -0.81
C THR A 310 1.30 11.75 -1.16
N ASN A 311 0.49 10.73 -1.30
CA ASN A 311 -0.92 10.81 -1.70
C ASN A 311 -1.91 10.81 -0.52
N GLN A 312 -1.44 11.04 0.71
CA GLN A 312 -2.25 11.03 1.93
C GLN A 312 -2.17 12.38 2.63
N ALA A 313 -3.33 12.94 3.03
CA ALA A 313 -3.42 14.15 3.85
C ALA A 313 -4.33 13.92 5.06
N PHE A 314 -3.93 14.45 6.19
CA PHE A 314 -4.66 14.36 7.46
C PHE A 314 -5.11 15.74 7.87
N LEU A 315 -6.44 15.96 7.92
CA LEU A 315 -7.04 17.25 8.17
C LEU A 315 -7.80 17.22 9.50
N ARG A 316 -7.61 18.24 10.32
CA ARG A 316 -8.40 18.46 11.53
C ARG A 316 -9.62 19.31 11.20
N LEU A 317 -10.80 18.76 11.44
CA LEU A 317 -12.08 19.44 11.24
C LEU A 317 -12.97 19.33 12.49
N SER A 318 -13.85 20.32 12.71
CA SER A 318 -14.88 20.18 13.73
C SER A 318 -15.84 19.03 13.38
N ASN A 319 -16.39 18.36 14.40
CA ASN A 319 -17.35 17.28 14.15
C ASN A 319 -18.63 17.80 13.44
N ILE A 320 -18.96 19.09 13.61
CA ILE A 320 -20.05 19.76 12.88
C ILE A 320 -19.71 19.85 11.38
N ALA A 321 -18.49 20.27 11.04
CA ALA A 321 -18.03 20.33 9.65
C ALA A 321 -18.02 18.93 9.01
N ILE A 322 -17.49 17.93 9.72
CA ILE A 322 -17.47 16.54 9.25
C ILE A 322 -18.89 16.04 8.92
N ASN A 323 -19.87 16.30 9.80
CA ASN A 323 -21.26 15.90 9.56
C ASN A 323 -21.88 16.56 8.32
N LYS A 324 -21.46 17.78 7.95
CA LYS A 324 -21.93 18.47 6.75
C LYS A 324 -21.33 17.94 5.44
N ILE A 325 -20.14 17.33 5.51
CA ILE A 325 -19.43 16.87 4.30
C ILE A 325 -19.52 15.37 4.06
N LYS A 326 -19.82 14.55 5.07
CA LYS A 326 -19.78 13.06 5.00
C LYS A 326 -20.65 12.42 3.91
N ASN A 327 -21.66 13.14 3.40
CA ASN A 327 -22.53 12.66 2.31
C ASN A 327 -22.10 13.21 0.93
N LYS A 328 -20.99 13.96 0.87
CA LYS A 328 -20.46 14.59 -0.35
C LYS A 328 -19.05 14.09 -0.68
N ILE A 329 -18.26 13.81 0.37
CA ILE A 329 -16.90 13.32 0.28
C ILE A 329 -16.80 12.05 1.10
N ASP A 330 -16.29 10.98 0.50
CA ASP A 330 -15.92 9.75 1.20
C ASP A 330 -14.50 9.87 1.72
N PHE A 331 -14.31 9.73 3.03
CA PHE A 331 -13.04 9.84 3.74
C PHE A 331 -12.99 8.88 4.92
N GLU A 332 -11.81 8.67 5.47
CA GLU A 332 -11.63 7.90 6.70
C GLU A 332 -11.53 8.83 7.92
N ILE A 333 -12.20 8.48 9.03
CA ILE A 333 -11.95 9.12 10.32
C ILE A 333 -10.73 8.43 10.94
N TRP A 334 -9.61 9.14 10.98
CA TRP A 334 -8.35 8.63 11.49
C TRP A 334 -8.27 8.68 13.01
N GLU A 335 -8.72 9.79 13.59
CA GLU A 335 -8.76 10.00 15.03
C GLU A 335 -10.06 10.72 15.41
N LYS A 336 -10.79 10.16 16.37
CA LYS A 336 -12.07 10.71 16.81
C LYS A 336 -11.94 11.33 18.19
N ASN A 337 -12.31 12.62 18.32
CA ASN A 337 -12.36 13.36 19.57
C ASN A 337 -13.74 14.02 19.74
N SER A 338 -14.01 14.57 20.94
CA SER A 338 -15.33 15.10 21.32
C SER A 338 -15.76 16.32 20.51
N LYS A 339 -14.85 17.24 20.17
CA LYS A 339 -15.17 18.52 19.47
C LYS A 339 -14.70 18.53 18.00
N SER A 340 -13.55 17.95 17.73
CA SER A 340 -12.94 17.88 16.40
C SER A 340 -12.32 16.51 16.19
N SER A 341 -12.26 16.05 14.96
CA SER A 341 -11.65 14.78 14.59
C SER A 341 -10.64 14.98 13.47
N ILE A 342 -9.73 14.04 13.31
CA ILE A 342 -8.81 14.01 12.17
C ILE A 342 -9.41 13.10 11.11
N ILE A 343 -9.59 13.62 9.90
CA ILE A 343 -9.94 12.82 8.74
C ILE A 343 -8.73 12.59 7.87
N ARG A 344 -8.64 11.42 7.23
CA ARG A 344 -7.65 11.13 6.20
C ARG A 344 -8.29 11.21 4.83
N LEU A 345 -7.66 11.98 3.94
CA LEU A 345 -7.96 12.02 2.51
C LEU A 345 -6.82 11.34 1.75
N VAL A 346 -7.16 10.50 0.79
CA VAL A 346 -6.20 9.77 -0.05
C VAL A 346 -6.56 9.98 -1.50
N THR A 347 -5.63 10.52 -2.29
CA THR A 347 -5.78 10.55 -3.75
C THR A 347 -5.27 9.24 -4.35
N SER A 348 -5.94 8.75 -5.38
CA SER A 348 -5.59 7.52 -6.10
C SER A 348 -5.07 7.83 -7.51
N PHE A 349 -4.69 6.78 -8.23
CA PHE A 349 -4.20 6.88 -9.60
C PHE A 349 -5.23 7.47 -10.58
N ASP A 350 -6.51 7.37 -10.27
CA ASP A 350 -7.65 7.82 -11.08
C ASP A 350 -8.37 9.06 -10.52
N THR A 351 -7.90 9.63 -9.40
CA THR A 351 -8.42 10.90 -8.87
C THR A 351 -8.27 12.01 -9.92
N THR A 352 -9.38 12.70 -10.22
CA THR A 352 -9.42 13.75 -11.24
C THR A 352 -9.21 15.16 -10.68
N ASN A 353 -8.94 16.10 -11.57
CA ASN A 353 -8.90 17.54 -11.21
C ASN A 353 -10.26 18.05 -10.68
N GLU A 354 -11.34 17.52 -11.22
CA GLU A 354 -12.72 17.88 -10.82
C GLU A 354 -13.02 17.41 -9.41
N ASP A 355 -12.63 16.17 -9.05
CA ASP A 355 -12.75 15.62 -7.71
C ASP A 355 -12.05 16.52 -6.68
N VAL A 356 -10.80 16.87 -6.95
CA VAL A 356 -9.98 17.71 -6.06
C VAL A 356 -10.56 19.10 -5.92
N THR A 357 -10.95 19.75 -7.02
CA THR A 357 -11.52 21.11 -7.01
C THR A 357 -12.83 21.14 -6.24
N SER A 358 -13.69 20.16 -6.46
CA SER A 358 -14.96 20.02 -5.75
C SER A 358 -14.77 19.73 -4.26
N CYS A 359 -13.82 18.84 -3.91
CA CYS A 359 -13.45 18.55 -2.52
C CYS A 359 -12.99 19.83 -1.79
N ILE A 360 -12.08 20.61 -2.38
CA ILE A 360 -11.58 21.87 -1.81
C ILE A 360 -12.75 22.83 -1.56
N LYS A 361 -13.64 23.03 -2.53
CA LYS A 361 -14.81 23.91 -2.42
C LYS A 361 -15.71 23.48 -1.27
N ILE A 362 -15.99 22.18 -1.16
CA ILE A 362 -16.86 21.61 -0.11
C ILE A 362 -16.22 21.83 1.27
N ILE A 363 -14.94 21.49 1.45
CA ILE A 363 -14.27 21.64 2.75
C ILE A 363 -14.19 23.10 3.16
N LYS A 364 -13.78 24.02 2.27
CA LYS A 364 -13.72 25.47 2.56
C LYS A 364 -15.07 26.09 2.93
N SER A 365 -16.18 25.49 2.49
CA SER A 365 -17.53 25.99 2.83
C SER A 365 -17.95 25.68 4.26
N VAL A 366 -17.21 24.87 5.01
CA VAL A 366 -17.58 24.38 6.35
C VAL A 366 -16.44 24.49 7.39
N ALA A 367 -15.21 24.79 6.94
CA ALA A 367 -14.01 24.91 7.79
C ALA A 367 -14.00 26.22 8.57
#